data_68a42dff0470ac2457cdbb66b87ef9f1
#
_entry.id   68a42dff0470ac2457cdbb66b87ef9f1
#
_cell.length_a   1.000
_cell.length_b   1.000
_cell.length_c   1.000
_cell.angle_alpha   90.00
_cell.angle_beta   90.00
_cell.angle_gamma   90.00
#
_symmetry.space_group_name_H-M   'P 1'
#
loop_
_entity.id
_entity.type
_entity.pdbx_description
1 polymer ?
#
loop_
_entity_poly.entity_id
_entity_poly.type
_entity_poly.pdbx_seq_one_letter_code
_entity_poly.pdbx_strand_id
1 'polypeptide(L)'
;MQADGNLVLYSQNVAIWNSLTWAKPVKLVSMQTDGNLVLYDENKKPYWYSSTWGRGPSRLVVQDDGNLVIYNASNVPTWYTNTVGS
;
A
#
# COMPACT_ATOMS: atom_id res chain seq x y z
N MET A 1 8.12 -2.26 -3.03
CA MET A 1 8.39 -3.28 -1.99
C MET A 1 9.87 -3.53 -1.90
N GLN A 2 10.45 -3.37 -0.74
CA GLN A 2 11.89 -3.55 -0.55
C GLN A 2 12.23 -4.96 -0.09
N ALA A 3 13.50 -5.35 -0.30
CA ALA A 3 13.98 -6.69 0.09
C ALA A 3 13.96 -6.90 1.62
N ASP A 4 13.94 -5.81 2.42
CA ASP A 4 13.86 -5.89 3.87
C ASP A 4 12.44 -6.10 4.39
N GLY A 5 11.45 -6.25 3.51
CA GLY A 5 10.06 -6.46 3.88
C GLY A 5 9.24 -5.18 4.02
N ASN A 6 9.82 -4.01 3.77
CA ASN A 6 9.12 -2.74 3.91
C ASN A 6 8.55 -2.26 2.57
N LEU A 7 7.31 -1.78 2.58
CA LEU A 7 6.74 -1.06 1.43
C LEU A 7 7.00 0.43 1.65
N VAL A 8 7.73 1.04 0.73
CA VAL A 8 8.19 2.42 0.87
C VAL A 8 7.76 3.25 -0.32
N LEU A 9 7.26 4.44 -0.07
CA LEU A 9 6.97 5.45 -1.09
C LEU A 9 8.09 6.49 -1.06
N TYR A 10 8.73 6.70 -2.21
CA TYR A 10 9.81 7.66 -2.36
C TYR A 10 9.37 8.85 -3.23
N SER A 11 9.88 10.03 -2.89
CA SER A 11 9.81 11.20 -3.75
C SER A 11 11.22 11.76 -3.87
N GLN A 12 11.75 11.84 -5.11
CA GLN A 12 13.08 12.36 -5.38
C GLN A 12 14.17 11.69 -4.50
N ASN A 13 14.08 10.36 -4.38
CA ASN A 13 14.98 9.53 -3.58
C ASN A 13 14.87 9.72 -2.06
N VAL A 14 13.84 10.41 -1.59
CA VAL A 14 13.55 10.56 -0.18
C VAL A 14 12.32 9.72 0.17
N ALA A 15 12.43 8.89 1.19
CA ALA A 15 11.30 8.09 1.68
C ALA A 15 10.31 9.00 2.38
N ILE A 16 9.07 9.06 1.88
CA ILE A 16 8.02 9.94 2.43
C ILE A 16 6.92 9.17 3.14
N TRP A 17 6.87 7.85 2.94
CA TRP A 17 5.93 6.97 3.65
C TRP A 17 6.46 5.55 3.61
N ASN A 18 6.16 4.78 4.64
CA ASN A 18 6.46 3.35 4.66
C ASN A 18 5.46 2.61 5.55
N SER A 19 5.39 1.28 5.34
CA SER A 19 4.46 0.41 6.06
C SER A 19 4.96 0.00 7.44
N LEU A 20 6.20 0.37 7.81
CA LEU A 20 6.85 -0.01 9.06
C LEU A 20 7.01 -1.54 9.20
N THR A 21 7.20 -2.23 8.08
CA THR A 21 7.38 -3.69 8.06
C THR A 21 8.82 -4.10 7.73
N TRP A 22 9.77 -3.19 7.86
CA TRP A 22 11.18 -3.52 7.67
C TRP A 22 11.60 -4.60 8.69
N ALA A 23 12.48 -5.49 8.28
CA ALA A 23 12.94 -6.66 9.06
C ALA A 23 11.82 -7.70 9.31
N LYS A 24 10.63 -7.55 8.70
CA LYS A 24 9.59 -8.58 8.72
C LYS A 24 9.73 -9.46 7.48
N PRO A 25 9.33 -10.74 7.53
CA PRO A 25 9.46 -11.64 6.38
C PRO A 25 8.37 -11.42 5.32
N VAL A 26 8.06 -10.18 4.99
CA VAL A 26 7.05 -9.85 3.98
C VAL A 26 7.60 -10.17 2.59
N LYS A 27 6.83 -10.92 1.80
CA LYS A 27 7.20 -11.36 0.45
C LYS A 27 6.20 -10.93 -0.63
N LEU A 28 4.96 -10.62 -0.25
CA LEU A 28 3.88 -10.36 -1.21
C LEU A 28 3.16 -9.07 -0.86
N VAL A 29 2.84 -8.30 -1.90
CA VAL A 29 1.92 -7.16 -1.82
C VAL A 29 0.69 -7.55 -2.63
N SER A 30 -0.48 -7.52 -2.00
CA SER A 30 -1.72 -7.93 -2.66
C SER A 30 -2.77 -6.83 -2.58
N MET A 31 -3.23 -6.35 -3.75
CA MET A 31 -4.41 -5.50 -3.86
C MET A 31 -5.59 -6.42 -4.06
N GLN A 32 -6.34 -6.67 -3.02
CA GLN A 32 -7.36 -7.73 -3.02
C GLN A 32 -8.66 -7.27 -3.63
N THR A 33 -9.47 -8.24 -4.10
CA THR A 33 -10.77 -7.95 -4.71
C THR A 33 -11.80 -7.42 -3.71
N ASP A 34 -11.54 -7.57 -2.41
CA ASP A 34 -12.37 -6.98 -1.36
C ASP A 34 -12.03 -5.50 -1.09
N GLY A 35 -11.02 -4.97 -1.77
CA GLY A 35 -10.59 -3.58 -1.63
C GLY A 35 -9.46 -3.37 -0.63
N ASN A 36 -8.97 -4.41 0.02
CA ASN A 36 -7.91 -4.31 1.01
C ASN A 36 -6.53 -4.49 0.37
N LEU A 37 -5.57 -3.64 0.73
CA LEU A 37 -4.17 -3.79 0.37
C LEU A 37 -3.46 -4.45 1.54
N VAL A 38 -2.82 -5.59 1.30
CA VAL A 38 -2.24 -6.41 2.37
C VAL A 38 -0.82 -6.81 2.02
N LEU A 39 0.06 -6.78 3.03
CA LEU A 39 1.42 -7.29 2.94
C LEU A 39 1.48 -8.63 3.68
N TYR A 40 1.87 -9.68 2.95
CA TYR A 40 1.91 -11.06 3.46
C TYR A 40 3.32 -11.63 3.44
N ASP A 41 3.59 -12.62 4.30
CA ASP A 41 4.76 -13.49 4.14
C ASP A 41 4.45 -14.61 3.12
N GLU A 42 5.40 -15.53 2.92
CA GLU A 42 5.23 -16.62 1.97
C GLU A 42 4.15 -17.62 2.39
N ASN A 43 3.76 -17.63 3.67
CA ASN A 43 2.71 -18.47 4.21
C ASN A 43 1.37 -17.72 4.32
N LYS A 44 1.28 -16.52 3.72
CA LYS A 44 0.09 -15.68 3.69
C LYS A 44 -0.31 -15.14 5.06
N LYS A 45 0.66 -14.98 5.95
CA LYS A 45 0.44 -14.28 7.22
C LYS A 45 0.50 -12.77 6.96
N PRO A 46 -0.55 -11.99 7.31
CA PRO A 46 -0.54 -10.55 7.09
C PRO A 46 0.31 -9.82 8.12
N TYR A 47 1.09 -8.84 7.67
CA TYR A 47 1.89 -7.98 8.54
C TYR A 47 1.42 -6.53 8.52
N TRP A 48 0.71 -6.14 7.47
CA TRP A 48 0.13 -4.80 7.35
C TRP A 48 -1.03 -4.86 6.37
N TYR A 49 -2.03 -4.03 6.60
CA TYR A 49 -3.17 -3.90 5.69
C TYR A 49 -3.78 -2.50 5.82
N SER A 50 -4.43 -2.05 4.74
CA SER A 50 -5.01 -0.70 4.66
C SER A 50 -6.34 -0.58 5.38
N SER A 51 -6.92 -1.69 5.84
CA SER A 51 -8.23 -1.73 6.51
C SER A 51 -9.38 -1.26 5.61
N THR A 52 -9.28 -1.54 4.31
CA THR A 52 -10.28 -1.13 3.32
C THR A 52 -11.07 -2.30 2.75
N TRP A 53 -11.13 -3.42 3.46
CA TRP A 53 -11.96 -4.56 3.04
C TRP A 53 -13.43 -4.12 3.00
N GLY A 54 -14.21 -4.76 2.11
CA GLY A 54 -15.62 -4.42 1.91
C GLY A 54 -15.85 -3.27 0.96
N ARG A 55 -14.77 -2.71 0.35
CA ARG A 55 -14.87 -1.62 -0.63
C ARG A 55 -14.98 -2.13 -2.06
N GLY A 56 -14.87 -3.46 -2.25
CA GLY A 56 -14.92 -4.08 -3.57
C GLY A 56 -13.62 -3.93 -4.35
N PRO A 57 -13.61 -4.36 -5.62
CA PRO A 57 -12.40 -4.29 -6.43
C PRO A 57 -11.82 -2.89 -6.48
N SER A 58 -10.51 -2.77 -6.28
CA SER A 58 -9.83 -1.49 -6.15
C SER A 58 -8.47 -1.54 -6.85
N ARG A 59 -7.86 -0.38 -7.07
CA ARG A 59 -6.54 -0.28 -7.64
C ARG A 59 -5.66 0.65 -6.80
N LEU A 60 -4.37 0.35 -6.79
CA LEU A 60 -3.36 1.14 -6.10
C LEU A 60 -2.69 2.04 -7.13
N VAL A 61 -2.61 3.34 -6.84
CA VAL A 61 -2.04 4.34 -7.75
C VAL A 61 -0.97 5.15 -7.02
N VAL A 62 0.22 5.25 -7.62
CA VAL A 62 1.26 6.20 -7.19
C VAL A 62 1.04 7.47 -8.01
N GLN A 63 0.68 8.56 -7.34
CA GLN A 63 0.32 9.80 -8.02
C GLN A 63 1.52 10.75 -8.14
N ASP A 64 1.49 11.60 -9.17
CA ASP A 64 2.54 12.59 -9.40
C ASP A 64 2.60 13.65 -8.32
N ASP A 65 1.51 13.84 -7.56
CA ASP A 65 1.45 14.80 -6.47
C ASP A 65 2.15 14.32 -5.19
N GLY A 66 2.73 13.12 -5.20
CA GLY A 66 3.42 12.54 -4.04
C GLY A 66 2.55 11.67 -3.17
N ASN A 67 1.32 11.36 -3.59
CA ASN A 67 0.38 10.55 -2.81
C ASN A 67 0.29 9.12 -3.36
N LEU A 68 0.16 8.15 -2.46
CA LEU A 68 -0.18 6.77 -2.82
C LEU A 68 -1.63 6.55 -2.41
N VAL A 69 -2.48 6.15 -3.36
CA VAL A 69 -3.93 6.13 -3.16
C VAL A 69 -4.52 4.81 -3.63
N ILE A 70 -5.49 4.29 -2.88
CA ILE A 70 -6.34 3.19 -3.31
C ILE A 70 -7.68 3.78 -3.76
N TYR A 71 -8.06 3.51 -5.02
CA TYR A 71 -9.35 3.90 -5.58
C TYR A 71 -10.24 2.67 -5.77
N ASN A 72 -11.53 2.78 -5.47
CA ASN A 72 -12.47 1.72 -5.79
C ASN A 72 -12.91 1.81 -7.27
N ALA A 73 -13.81 0.90 -7.68
CA ALA A 73 -14.27 0.84 -9.08
C ALA A 73 -15.02 2.10 -9.51
N SER A 74 -15.52 2.90 -8.57
CA SER A 74 -16.19 4.17 -8.84
C SER A 74 -15.25 5.37 -8.79
N ASN A 75 -13.93 5.14 -8.76
CA ASN A 75 -12.90 6.17 -8.67
C ASN A 75 -12.94 6.99 -7.38
N VAL A 76 -13.49 6.42 -6.32
CA VAL A 76 -13.50 7.05 -5.00
C VAL A 76 -12.28 6.58 -4.22
N PRO A 77 -11.46 7.49 -3.67
CA PRO A 77 -10.32 7.08 -2.85
C PRO A 77 -10.82 6.46 -1.54
N THR A 78 -10.33 5.27 -1.22
CA THR A 78 -10.70 4.54 0.00
C THR A 78 -9.59 4.60 1.03
N TRP A 79 -8.37 4.86 0.61
CA TRP A 79 -7.20 5.01 1.47
C TRP A 79 -6.11 5.78 0.73
N TYR A 80 -5.31 6.54 1.47
CA TYR A 80 -4.18 7.27 0.89
C TYR A 80 -3.15 7.57 1.97
N THR A 81 -1.90 7.81 1.54
CA THR A 81 -0.78 8.07 2.45
C THR A 81 -0.77 9.48 3.01
N ASN A 82 -1.52 10.39 2.39
CA ASN A 82 -1.57 11.80 2.77
C ASN A 82 -0.20 12.49 2.65
N THR A 83 0.49 12.19 1.55
CA THR A 83 1.85 12.70 1.30
C THR A 83 1.90 13.64 0.10
N VAL A 84 0.77 14.27 -0.25
CA VAL A 84 0.68 15.26 -1.34
C VAL A 84 1.66 16.39 -1.08
N GLY A 85 2.44 16.75 -2.10
CA GLY A 85 3.41 17.83 -2.00
C GLY A 85 4.74 17.44 -1.39
N SER A 86 4.96 16.17 -1.09
CA SER A 86 6.21 15.68 -0.50
C SER A 86 7.26 15.35 -1.57
#